data_3d09bcb5914905dfb3f703472def9458
#
_entry.id   3d09bcb5914905dfb3f703472def9458
#
_cell.length_a   1.000
_cell.length_b   1.000
_cell.length_c   1.000
_cell.angle_alpha   90.00
_cell.angle_beta   90.00
_cell.angle_gamma   90.00
#
_symmetry.space_group_name_H-M   'P 1'
#
loop_
_entity.id
_entity.type
_entity.pdbx_description
1 polymer ?
#
loop_
_entity_poly.entity_id
_entity_poly.type
_entity_poly.pdbx_seq_one_letter_code
_entity_poly.pdbx_strand_id
1 'polypeptide(L)'
;MTDRLYKRIFKIDIKNYTRNQLDDIGIFIHFDETDLTNASILIVGPEDTPFEGGYYIFKVKFPENYPFKAPAVHFCSIGGTRIHPNLYVGGKVCLSILGTWAGPAWTSAMDISIIAKTIQSLMSKHAIQNEPGYQFETGVKSKNYDSVITYTNVKDYIITQVVYASKNRSYGFEKCILEHFNKKKLLERIDKLKKICPEKDEIFIDLYSIKSTINYKYLEKMACDI
;
A
#
# COMPACT_ATOMS: atom_id res chain seq x y z
N MET A 1 -17.87 5.52 27.32
CA MET A 1 -17.45 4.65 26.21
C MET A 1 -16.12 5.08 25.60
N THR A 2 -15.96 6.33 25.26
CA THR A 2 -14.75 6.94 24.67
C THR A 2 -13.45 6.69 25.46
N ASP A 3 -13.49 6.79 26.79
CA ASP A 3 -12.31 6.58 27.66
C ASP A 3 -11.74 5.14 27.56
N ARG A 4 -12.60 4.11 27.46
CA ARG A 4 -12.14 2.72 27.29
C ARG A 4 -11.48 2.48 25.93
N LEU A 5 -12.04 3.05 24.87
CA LEU A 5 -11.49 2.98 23.52
C LEU A 5 -10.11 3.65 23.46
N TYR A 6 -10.00 4.88 23.97
CA TYR A 6 -8.73 5.61 23.99
C TYR A 6 -7.68 4.92 24.86
N LYS A 7 -8.06 4.37 26.01
CA LYS A 7 -7.14 3.57 26.84
C LYS A 7 -6.63 2.33 26.09
N ARG A 8 -7.49 1.65 25.31
CA ARG A 8 -7.08 0.49 24.52
C ARG A 8 -6.09 0.91 23.41
N ILE A 9 -6.41 1.94 22.62
CA ILE A 9 -5.54 2.43 21.54
C ILE A 9 -4.19 2.86 22.13
N PHE A 10 -4.19 3.67 23.18
CA PHE A 10 -2.96 4.18 23.80
C PHE A 10 -2.09 3.07 24.41
N LYS A 11 -2.70 2.18 25.21
CA LYS A 11 -1.94 1.16 25.97
C LYS A 11 -1.50 -0.03 25.13
N ILE A 12 -2.17 -0.33 24.04
CA ILE A 12 -1.91 -1.53 23.24
C ILE A 12 -1.44 -1.14 21.84
N ASP A 13 -2.26 -0.43 21.06
CA ASP A 13 -1.96 -0.17 19.65
C ASP A 13 -0.70 0.71 19.49
N ILE A 14 -0.66 1.85 20.17
CA ILE A 14 0.50 2.76 20.13
C ILE A 14 1.73 2.07 20.74
N LYS A 15 1.57 1.45 21.92
CA LYS A 15 2.68 0.77 22.60
C LYS A 15 3.25 -0.39 21.80
N ASN A 16 2.40 -1.21 21.19
CA ASN A 16 2.85 -2.32 20.36
C ASN A 16 3.51 -1.83 19.07
N TYR A 17 3.01 -0.77 18.45
CA TYR A 17 3.67 -0.14 17.31
C TYR A 17 5.10 0.27 17.66
N THR A 18 5.28 1.05 18.74
CA THR A 18 6.59 1.50 19.21
C THR A 18 7.52 0.33 19.59
N ARG A 19 6.97 -0.69 20.29
CA ARG A 19 7.76 -1.85 20.75
C ARG A 19 8.22 -2.76 19.61
N ASN A 20 7.41 -2.91 18.56
CA ASN A 20 7.66 -3.86 17.48
C ASN A 20 8.57 -3.30 16.38
N GLN A 21 9.04 -2.05 16.52
CA GLN A 21 9.96 -1.42 15.55
C GLN A 21 9.51 -1.62 14.10
N LEU A 22 8.23 -1.35 13.82
CA LEU A 22 7.65 -1.59 12.51
C LEU A 22 8.28 -0.73 11.41
N ASP A 23 8.87 0.39 11.79
CA ASP A 23 9.61 1.30 10.92
C ASP A 23 10.78 0.59 10.23
N ASP A 24 11.44 -0.35 10.90
CA ASP A 24 12.57 -1.14 10.36
C ASP A 24 12.14 -2.02 9.16
N ILE A 25 10.86 -2.36 9.08
CA ILE A 25 10.28 -3.13 7.97
C ILE A 25 9.44 -2.28 7.02
N GLY A 26 9.56 -0.95 7.12
CA GLY A 26 8.86 -0.02 6.23
C GLY A 26 7.38 0.16 6.52
N ILE A 27 6.93 -0.06 7.76
CA ILE A 27 5.56 0.20 8.21
C ILE A 27 5.56 1.35 9.20
N PHE A 28 4.87 2.44 8.87
CA PHE A 28 4.73 3.62 9.71
C PHE A 28 3.25 3.84 10.05
N ILE A 29 2.96 4.15 11.30
CA ILE A 29 1.60 4.40 11.78
C ILE A 29 1.53 5.78 12.42
N HIS A 30 0.63 6.61 11.93
CA HIS A 30 0.32 7.92 12.45
C HIS A 30 -1.06 7.88 13.11
N PHE A 31 -1.13 8.19 14.42
CA PHE A 31 -2.37 8.33 15.16
C PHE A 31 -2.77 9.80 15.19
N ASP A 32 -4.02 10.11 14.91
CA ASP A 32 -4.53 11.48 14.96
C ASP A 32 -4.57 11.95 16.44
N GLU A 33 -3.76 12.95 16.78
CA GLU A 33 -3.65 13.47 18.14
C GLU A 33 -4.93 14.16 18.61
N THR A 34 -5.77 14.62 17.68
CA THR A 34 -7.03 15.30 17.97
C THR A 34 -8.21 14.34 18.12
N ASP A 35 -8.16 13.20 17.41
CA ASP A 35 -9.16 12.13 17.49
C ASP A 35 -8.50 10.76 17.34
N LEU A 36 -8.10 10.14 18.44
CA LEU A 36 -7.47 8.80 18.47
C LEU A 36 -8.34 7.69 17.85
N THR A 37 -9.61 7.95 17.53
CA THR A 37 -10.40 6.99 16.73
C THR A 37 -9.97 6.92 15.27
N ASN A 38 -9.10 7.81 14.82
CA ASN A 38 -8.51 7.82 13.49
C ASN A 38 -7.01 7.54 13.57
N ALA A 39 -6.53 6.77 12.60
CA ALA A 39 -5.11 6.58 12.34
C ALA A 39 -4.87 6.46 10.84
N SER A 40 -3.62 6.59 10.43
CA SER A 40 -3.17 6.30 9.07
C SER A 40 -2.00 5.32 9.13
N ILE A 41 -1.90 4.44 8.14
CA ILE A 41 -0.79 3.51 7.96
C ILE A 41 -0.12 3.87 6.64
N LEU A 42 1.21 4.01 6.66
CA LEU A 42 2.05 4.03 5.46
C LEU A 42 2.82 2.72 5.40
N ILE A 43 2.77 2.05 4.25
CA ILE A 43 3.58 0.86 3.95
C ILE A 43 4.51 1.21 2.79
N VAL A 44 5.80 1.08 3.02
CA VAL A 44 6.79 1.09 1.95
C VAL A 44 6.78 -0.29 1.31
N GLY A 45 6.56 -0.34 0.00
CA GLY A 45 6.46 -1.59 -0.73
C GLY A 45 7.75 -2.43 -0.62
N PRO A 46 7.64 -3.74 -0.29
CA PRO A 46 8.78 -4.61 -0.04
C PRO A 46 9.73 -4.76 -1.23
N GLU A 47 11.01 -4.96 -0.95
CA GLU A 47 12.04 -5.24 -1.96
C GLU A 47 11.73 -6.51 -2.76
N ASP A 48 12.25 -6.61 -3.99
CA ASP A 48 12.06 -7.73 -4.92
C ASP A 48 10.59 -8.02 -5.29
N THR A 49 9.69 -7.05 -5.11
CA THR A 49 8.29 -7.12 -5.53
C THR A 49 7.93 -6.02 -6.53
N PRO A 50 6.82 -6.15 -7.28
CA PRO A 50 6.32 -5.08 -8.13
C PRO A 50 5.99 -3.79 -7.36
N PHE A 51 5.83 -3.86 -6.03
CA PHE A 51 5.49 -2.75 -5.14
C PHE A 51 6.69 -2.03 -4.55
N GLU A 52 7.91 -2.57 -4.72
CA GLU A 52 9.14 -2.10 -4.07
C GLU A 52 9.29 -0.58 -4.07
N GLY A 53 9.55 -0.01 -2.89
CA GLY A 53 9.82 1.41 -2.69
C GLY A 53 8.62 2.35 -2.89
N GLY A 54 7.43 1.82 -3.22
CA GLY A 54 6.21 2.61 -3.32
C GLY A 54 5.65 2.96 -1.94
N TYR A 55 4.99 4.10 -1.82
CA TYR A 55 4.40 4.63 -0.58
C TYR A 55 2.88 4.40 -0.60
N TYR A 56 2.41 3.38 0.10
CA TYR A 56 1.01 2.96 0.13
C TYR A 56 0.33 3.40 1.42
N ILE A 57 -0.68 4.27 1.32
CA ILE A 57 -1.34 4.88 2.47
C ILE A 57 -2.73 4.27 2.68
N PHE A 58 -3.05 3.99 3.94
CA PHE A 58 -4.33 3.46 4.38
C PHE A 58 -4.87 4.31 5.53
N LYS A 59 -6.15 4.67 5.48
CA LYS A 59 -6.87 5.30 6.61
C LYS A 59 -7.50 4.22 7.46
N VAL A 60 -7.45 4.40 8.76
CA VAL A 60 -8.00 3.48 9.75
C VAL A 60 -8.98 4.22 10.63
N LYS A 61 -10.18 3.66 10.83
CA LYS A 61 -11.18 4.18 11.76
C LYS A 61 -11.52 3.11 12.80
N PHE A 62 -11.21 3.36 14.05
CA PHE A 62 -11.55 2.48 15.17
C PHE A 62 -13.03 2.64 15.52
N PRO A 63 -13.82 1.53 15.58
CA PRO A 63 -15.21 1.59 15.99
C PRO A 63 -15.32 1.73 17.52
N GLU A 64 -16.46 2.20 18.00
CA GLU A 64 -16.71 2.40 19.44
C GLU A 64 -16.52 1.13 20.29
N ASN A 65 -16.83 -0.03 19.72
CA ASN A 65 -16.70 -1.33 20.37
C ASN A 65 -15.34 -2.01 20.10
N TYR A 66 -14.35 -1.29 19.59
CA TYR A 66 -12.97 -1.78 19.48
C TYR A 66 -12.42 -2.16 20.87
N PRO A 67 -11.73 -3.29 21.05
CA PRO A 67 -11.19 -4.21 20.04
C PRO A 67 -12.12 -5.39 19.69
N PHE A 68 -13.38 -5.40 20.10
CA PHE A 68 -14.30 -6.52 19.79
C PHE A 68 -14.77 -6.55 18.34
N LYS A 69 -14.70 -5.43 17.67
CA LYS A 69 -14.89 -5.30 16.22
C LYS A 69 -13.64 -4.73 15.57
N ALA A 70 -13.30 -5.27 14.39
CA ALA A 70 -12.18 -4.78 13.61
C ALA A 70 -12.33 -3.31 13.24
N PRO A 71 -11.23 -2.54 13.12
CA PRO A 71 -11.26 -1.22 12.53
C PRO A 71 -11.71 -1.26 11.06
N ALA A 72 -12.30 -0.18 10.58
CA ALA A 72 -12.48 0.04 9.16
C ALA A 72 -11.17 0.51 8.55
N VAL A 73 -10.79 -0.08 7.41
CA VAL A 73 -9.55 0.27 6.69
C VAL A 73 -9.91 0.67 5.25
N HIS A 74 -9.36 1.80 4.83
CA HIS A 74 -9.57 2.36 3.50
C HIS A 74 -8.22 2.62 2.81
N PHE A 75 -8.00 2.03 1.64
CA PHE A 75 -6.82 2.23 0.83
C PHE A 75 -6.90 3.56 0.06
N CYS A 76 -5.91 4.43 0.23
CA CYS A 76 -5.81 5.69 -0.49
C CYS A 76 -5.21 5.45 -1.89
N SER A 77 -6.03 4.93 -2.81
CA SER A 77 -5.62 4.62 -4.17
C SER A 77 -5.23 5.88 -4.97
N ILE A 78 -4.22 5.76 -5.82
CA ILE A 78 -3.77 6.79 -6.75
C ILE A 78 -3.83 6.24 -8.19
N GLY A 79 -4.13 7.11 -9.15
CA GLY A 79 -4.02 6.82 -10.59
C GLY A 79 -5.08 5.88 -11.18
N GLY A 80 -6.00 5.33 -10.39
CA GLY A 80 -7.15 4.57 -10.87
C GLY A 80 -6.84 3.14 -11.37
N THR A 81 -5.60 2.65 -11.28
CA THR A 81 -5.25 1.26 -11.63
C THR A 81 -5.40 0.35 -10.42
N ARG A 82 -6.08 -0.81 -10.59
CA ARG A 82 -6.15 -1.83 -9.55
C ARG A 82 -4.84 -2.60 -9.47
N ILE A 83 -3.98 -2.16 -8.56
CA ILE A 83 -2.61 -2.67 -8.41
C ILE A 83 -2.52 -4.00 -7.65
N HIS A 84 -3.57 -4.41 -6.96
CA HIS A 84 -3.60 -5.65 -6.18
C HIS A 84 -5.02 -6.21 -6.11
N PRO A 85 -5.21 -7.56 -6.15
CA PRO A 85 -6.53 -8.19 -6.01
C PRO A 85 -7.31 -7.78 -4.76
N ASN A 86 -6.61 -7.58 -3.64
CA ASN A 86 -7.22 -7.22 -2.36
C ASN A 86 -7.31 -5.70 -2.11
N LEU A 87 -6.71 -4.86 -2.98
CA LEU A 87 -6.69 -3.39 -2.85
C LEU A 87 -7.47 -2.75 -3.99
N TYR A 88 -8.70 -2.33 -3.71
CA TYR A 88 -9.61 -1.79 -4.72
C TYR A 88 -9.36 -0.29 -4.94
N VAL A 89 -9.59 0.17 -6.17
CA VAL A 89 -9.49 1.59 -6.54
C VAL A 89 -10.44 2.46 -5.69
N GLY A 90 -11.64 1.95 -5.37
CA GLY A 90 -12.59 2.62 -4.48
C GLY A 90 -12.22 2.57 -2.99
N GLY A 91 -11.01 2.11 -2.64
CA GLY A 91 -10.48 2.13 -1.27
C GLY A 91 -10.79 0.89 -0.44
N LYS A 92 -11.63 -0.04 -0.91
CA LYS A 92 -11.92 -1.29 -0.18
C LYS A 92 -10.64 -2.12 -0.03
N VAL A 93 -10.39 -2.63 1.18
CA VAL A 93 -9.33 -3.58 1.51
C VAL A 93 -9.97 -4.92 1.84
N CYS A 94 -9.58 -5.98 1.11
CA CYS A 94 -10.10 -7.34 1.30
C CYS A 94 -9.13 -8.16 2.17
N LEU A 95 -9.46 -8.30 3.46
CA LEU A 95 -8.75 -9.12 4.43
C LEU A 95 -9.74 -9.90 5.28
N SER A 96 -9.40 -11.16 5.61
CA SER A 96 -10.24 -11.98 6.48
C SER A 96 -10.40 -11.36 7.88
N ILE A 97 -9.33 -10.82 8.44
CA ILE A 97 -9.35 -10.14 9.75
C ILE A 97 -10.19 -8.87 9.76
N LEU A 98 -10.49 -8.27 8.60
CA LEU A 98 -11.42 -7.14 8.48
C LEU A 98 -12.86 -7.58 8.18
N GLY A 99 -13.11 -8.90 8.04
CA GLY A 99 -14.41 -9.43 7.65
C GLY A 99 -14.79 -9.12 6.19
N THR A 100 -13.83 -8.76 5.34
CA THR A 100 -14.03 -8.40 3.93
C THR A 100 -13.53 -9.46 2.96
N TRP A 101 -13.03 -10.59 3.48
CA TRP A 101 -12.57 -11.77 2.75
C TRP A 101 -12.82 -13.03 3.56
N ALA A 102 -12.83 -14.21 2.91
CA ALA A 102 -12.93 -15.49 3.60
C ALA A 102 -11.64 -15.80 4.37
N GLY A 103 -11.76 -16.43 5.55
CA GLY A 103 -10.63 -16.85 6.38
C GLY A 103 -10.81 -16.47 7.86
N PRO A 104 -9.73 -16.51 8.65
CA PRO A 104 -9.77 -16.22 10.09
C PRO A 104 -10.32 -14.82 10.37
N ALA A 105 -11.29 -14.72 11.28
CA ALA A 105 -11.90 -13.47 11.69
C ALA A 105 -11.01 -12.67 12.64
N TRP A 106 -11.33 -11.39 12.82
CA TRP A 106 -10.77 -10.52 13.83
C TRP A 106 -10.99 -11.08 15.25
N THR A 107 -10.00 -10.96 16.08
CA THR A 107 -10.10 -11.23 17.52
C THR A 107 -9.68 -10.01 18.33
N SER A 108 -10.18 -9.87 19.56
CA SER A 108 -9.84 -8.75 20.45
C SER A 108 -8.38 -8.73 20.92
N ALA A 109 -7.61 -9.77 20.65
CA ALA A 109 -6.17 -9.82 20.88
C ALA A 109 -5.36 -9.11 19.79
N MET A 110 -5.94 -8.90 18.60
CA MET A 110 -5.29 -8.22 17.48
C MET A 110 -5.26 -6.70 17.69
N ASP A 111 -4.33 -6.04 17.01
CA ASP A 111 -4.13 -4.59 17.00
C ASP A 111 -3.87 -4.07 15.58
N ILE A 112 -3.68 -2.75 15.44
CA ILE A 112 -3.40 -2.10 14.16
C ILE A 112 -2.11 -2.62 13.49
N SER A 113 -1.12 -3.06 14.28
CA SER A 113 0.15 -3.60 13.76
C SER A 113 -0.07 -4.91 13.00
N ILE A 114 -1.00 -5.75 13.45
CA ILE A 114 -1.39 -6.98 12.75
C ILE A 114 -2.03 -6.64 11.40
N ILE A 115 -2.90 -5.64 11.36
CA ILE A 115 -3.52 -5.18 10.10
C ILE A 115 -2.43 -4.73 9.12
N ALA A 116 -1.51 -3.86 9.57
CA ALA A 116 -0.45 -3.33 8.73
C ALA A 116 0.47 -4.43 8.17
N LYS A 117 0.91 -5.36 9.02
CA LYS A 117 1.72 -6.54 8.61
C LYS A 117 0.96 -7.43 7.62
N THR A 118 -0.34 -7.66 7.85
CA THR A 118 -1.16 -8.47 6.95
C THR A 118 -1.28 -7.80 5.58
N ILE A 119 -1.48 -6.48 5.53
CA ILE A 119 -1.50 -5.75 4.25
C ILE A 119 -0.14 -5.85 3.55
N GLN A 120 0.97 -5.64 4.27
CA GLN A 120 2.32 -5.74 3.69
C GLN A 120 2.57 -7.14 3.12
N SER A 121 2.13 -8.20 3.79
CA SER A 121 2.29 -9.59 3.33
C SER A 121 1.56 -9.90 2.01
N LEU A 122 0.53 -9.13 1.64
CA LEU A 122 -0.12 -9.23 0.35
C LEU A 122 0.76 -8.73 -0.79
N MET A 123 1.66 -7.77 -0.53
CA MET A 123 2.54 -7.14 -1.52
C MET A 123 3.69 -8.08 -1.91
N SER A 124 3.31 -9.24 -2.45
CA SER A 124 4.22 -10.32 -2.84
C SER A 124 4.71 -10.18 -4.29
N LYS A 125 5.68 -11.01 -4.66
CA LYS A 125 6.29 -11.04 -6.00
C LYS A 125 5.28 -11.31 -7.13
N HIS A 126 4.25 -12.10 -6.85
CA HIS A 126 3.20 -12.46 -7.81
C HIS A 126 1.82 -12.09 -7.26
N ALA A 127 1.53 -10.79 -7.28
CA ALA A 127 0.30 -10.24 -6.70
C ALA A 127 -0.98 -10.87 -7.27
N ILE A 128 -0.97 -11.28 -8.55
CA ILE A 128 -2.10 -11.93 -9.23
C ILE A 128 -2.54 -13.22 -8.52
N GLN A 129 -1.63 -13.92 -7.82
CA GLN A 129 -1.93 -15.17 -7.12
C GLN A 129 -2.89 -14.99 -5.94
N ASN A 130 -3.12 -13.77 -5.49
CA ASN A 130 -4.15 -13.45 -4.50
C ASN A 130 -5.58 -13.41 -5.09
N GLU A 131 -5.72 -13.51 -6.42
CA GLU A 131 -7.02 -13.60 -7.06
C GLU A 131 -7.50 -15.07 -7.12
N PRO A 132 -8.77 -15.34 -6.74
CA PRO A 132 -9.36 -16.66 -6.91
C PRO A 132 -9.25 -17.17 -8.35
N GLY A 133 -8.75 -18.40 -8.51
CA GLY A 133 -8.50 -19.01 -9.83
C GLY A 133 -7.12 -18.73 -10.42
N TYR A 134 -6.29 -17.87 -9.79
CA TYR A 134 -4.95 -17.53 -10.25
C TYR A 134 -3.83 -17.93 -9.29
N GLN A 135 -4.13 -18.77 -8.27
CA GLN A 135 -3.19 -19.12 -7.18
C GLN A 135 -1.86 -19.71 -7.66
N PHE A 136 -1.83 -20.29 -8.86
CA PHE A 136 -0.64 -20.92 -9.44
C PHE A 136 -0.18 -20.21 -10.72
N GLU A 137 -0.73 -19.02 -11.03
CA GLU A 137 -0.37 -18.28 -12.26
C GLU A 137 1.02 -17.65 -12.13
N THR A 138 1.96 -18.10 -12.97
CA THR A 138 3.35 -17.60 -13.06
C THR A 138 3.76 -17.32 -14.52
N GLY A 139 2.83 -17.51 -15.47
CA GLY A 139 3.06 -17.38 -16.90
C GLY A 139 3.01 -15.92 -17.39
N VAL A 140 2.61 -15.78 -18.65
CA VAL A 140 2.55 -14.48 -19.34
C VAL A 140 1.57 -13.50 -18.66
N LYS A 141 0.45 -14.02 -18.13
CA LYS A 141 -0.55 -13.17 -17.44
C LYS A 141 0.03 -12.53 -16.19
N SER A 142 0.74 -13.33 -15.36
CA SER A 142 1.44 -12.83 -14.17
C SER A 142 2.48 -11.79 -14.55
N LYS A 143 3.34 -12.07 -15.53
CA LYS A 143 4.39 -11.16 -15.99
C LYS A 143 3.83 -9.83 -16.52
N ASN A 144 2.75 -9.86 -17.30
CA ASN A 144 2.12 -8.66 -17.81
C ASN A 144 1.49 -7.85 -16.68
N TYR A 145 0.83 -8.51 -15.71
CA TYR A 145 0.24 -7.86 -14.55
C TYR A 145 1.35 -7.21 -13.69
N ASP A 146 2.40 -7.95 -13.35
CA ASP A 146 3.54 -7.46 -12.58
C ASP A 146 4.24 -6.26 -13.27
N SER A 147 4.35 -6.27 -14.61
CA SER A 147 4.90 -5.15 -15.38
C SER A 147 4.06 -3.89 -15.25
N VAL A 148 2.73 -4.01 -15.38
CA VAL A 148 1.80 -2.88 -15.20
C VAL A 148 1.84 -2.37 -13.77
N ILE A 149 1.87 -3.26 -12.76
CA ILE A 149 1.97 -2.86 -11.36
C ILE A 149 3.28 -2.12 -11.12
N THR A 150 4.42 -2.64 -11.59
CA THR A 150 5.73 -2.00 -11.38
C THR A 150 5.77 -0.60 -12.01
N TYR A 151 5.25 -0.44 -13.22
CA TYR A 151 5.15 0.88 -13.87
C TYR A 151 4.24 1.83 -13.09
N THR A 152 3.06 1.36 -12.69
CA THR A 152 2.10 2.13 -11.89
C THR A 152 2.68 2.50 -10.52
N ASN A 153 3.41 1.56 -9.88
CA ASN A 153 4.11 1.81 -8.62
C ASN A 153 5.09 2.99 -8.75
N VAL A 154 5.95 2.98 -9.75
CA VAL A 154 6.93 4.07 -9.96
C VAL A 154 6.21 5.39 -10.23
N LYS A 155 5.22 5.40 -11.14
CA LYS A 155 4.49 6.60 -11.53
C LYS A 155 3.65 7.18 -10.39
N ASP A 156 2.79 6.35 -9.78
CA ASP A 156 1.75 6.82 -8.87
C ASP A 156 2.19 6.73 -7.41
N TYR A 157 2.80 5.62 -6.99
CA TYR A 157 3.11 5.37 -5.58
C TYR A 157 4.52 5.78 -5.15
N ILE A 158 5.42 6.12 -6.09
CA ILE A 158 6.69 6.79 -5.78
C ILE A 158 6.61 8.26 -6.17
N ILE A 159 6.61 8.57 -7.48
CA ILE A 159 6.74 9.95 -7.97
C ILE A 159 5.57 10.82 -7.50
N THR A 160 4.32 10.39 -7.76
CA THR A 160 3.13 11.19 -7.39
C THR A 160 3.00 11.32 -5.87
N GLN A 161 3.35 10.29 -5.08
CA GLN A 161 3.34 10.40 -3.62
C GLN A 161 4.38 11.38 -3.09
N VAL A 162 5.58 11.43 -3.67
CA VAL A 162 6.59 12.45 -3.31
C VAL A 162 6.09 13.86 -3.61
N VAL A 163 5.44 14.05 -4.77
CA VAL A 163 4.79 15.34 -5.12
C VAL A 163 3.66 15.67 -4.13
N TYR A 164 2.88 14.68 -3.69
CA TYR A 164 1.84 14.91 -2.68
C TYR A 164 2.44 15.27 -1.32
N ALA A 165 3.51 14.58 -0.91
CA ALA A 165 4.22 14.87 0.33
C ALA A 165 4.77 16.32 0.34
N SER A 166 5.38 16.77 -0.76
CA SER A 166 5.89 18.14 -0.89
C SER A 166 4.78 19.21 -0.83
N LYS A 167 3.51 18.84 -1.03
CA LYS A 167 2.32 19.70 -0.98
C LYS A 167 1.46 19.48 0.27
N ASN A 168 1.98 18.81 1.30
CA ASN A 168 1.27 18.45 2.54
C ASN A 168 -0.04 17.68 2.29
N ARG A 169 0.01 16.65 1.44
CA ARG A 169 -1.14 15.81 1.04
C ARG A 169 -0.95 14.32 1.29
N SER A 170 -0.13 13.94 2.27
CA SER A 170 0.22 12.54 2.58
C SER A 170 -0.18 12.09 3.97
N TYR A 171 -1.26 12.67 4.52
CA TYR A 171 -1.94 12.20 5.73
C TYR A 171 -1.03 12.06 6.97
N GLY A 172 -0.08 13.00 7.14
CA GLY A 172 0.87 12.99 8.27
C GLY A 172 2.18 12.26 7.97
N PHE A 173 2.37 11.74 6.75
CA PHE A 173 3.60 11.03 6.35
C PHE A 173 4.54 11.87 5.48
N GLU A 174 4.28 13.17 5.32
CA GLU A 174 5.04 14.05 4.44
C GLU A 174 6.54 13.99 4.72
N LYS A 175 6.92 14.20 5.99
CA LYS A 175 8.30 14.15 6.44
C LYS A 175 8.90 12.76 6.20
N CYS A 176 8.20 11.70 6.59
CA CYS A 176 8.66 10.32 6.43
C CYS A 176 8.93 9.99 4.95
N ILE A 177 8.00 10.34 4.04
CA ILE A 177 8.17 10.08 2.59
C ILE A 177 9.37 10.85 2.04
N LEU A 178 9.51 12.14 2.37
CA LEU A 178 10.59 12.97 1.85
C LEU A 178 11.96 12.55 2.38
N GLU A 179 12.06 12.12 3.63
CA GLU A 179 13.31 11.60 4.21
C GLU A 179 13.72 10.23 3.66
N HIS A 180 12.75 9.37 3.33
CA HIS A 180 13.02 8.05 2.75
C HIS A 180 13.21 8.08 1.23
N PHE A 181 12.75 9.14 0.56
CA PHE A 181 12.87 9.25 -0.88
C PHE A 181 14.33 9.38 -1.32
N ASN A 182 14.71 8.58 -2.33
CA ASN A 182 16.04 8.62 -2.93
C ASN A 182 15.93 8.64 -4.46
N LYS A 183 16.21 9.80 -5.03
CA LYS A 183 16.13 10.02 -6.49
C LYS A 183 17.02 9.07 -7.28
N LYS A 184 18.24 8.73 -6.78
CA LYS A 184 19.14 7.78 -7.44
C LYS A 184 18.52 6.39 -7.51
N LYS A 185 17.96 5.90 -6.40
CA LYS A 185 17.23 4.61 -6.39
C LYS A 185 16.02 4.62 -7.33
N LEU A 186 15.30 5.73 -7.44
CA LEU A 186 14.21 5.87 -8.40
C LEU A 186 14.68 5.71 -9.85
N LEU A 187 15.77 6.38 -10.24
CA LEU A 187 16.32 6.29 -11.59
C LEU A 187 16.84 4.87 -11.90
N GLU A 188 17.57 4.24 -10.96
CA GLU A 188 18.01 2.85 -11.08
C GLU A 188 16.82 1.89 -11.27
N ARG A 189 15.70 2.17 -10.61
CA ARG A 189 14.47 1.39 -10.75
C ARG A 189 13.80 1.57 -12.12
N ILE A 190 13.75 2.78 -12.64
CA ILE A 190 13.27 3.05 -14.01
C ILE A 190 14.13 2.28 -15.03
N ASP A 191 15.45 2.28 -14.87
CA ASP A 191 16.36 1.55 -15.75
C ASP A 191 16.20 0.02 -15.65
N LYS A 192 15.98 -0.52 -14.46
CA LYS A 192 15.63 -1.93 -14.28
C LYS A 192 14.31 -2.27 -15.00
N LEU A 193 13.30 -1.43 -14.83
CA LEU A 193 11.98 -1.64 -15.43
C LEU A 193 12.05 -1.66 -16.95
N LYS A 194 12.81 -0.76 -17.57
CA LYS A 194 13.04 -0.75 -19.02
C LYS A 194 13.60 -2.08 -19.56
N LYS A 195 14.45 -2.74 -18.78
CA LYS A 195 15.06 -4.03 -19.18
C LYS A 195 14.08 -5.20 -19.13
N ILE A 196 13.14 -5.19 -18.19
CA ILE A 196 12.20 -6.30 -17.98
C ILE A 196 10.84 -6.09 -18.65
N CYS A 197 10.49 -4.86 -18.95
CA CYS A 197 9.24 -4.48 -19.59
C CYS A 197 9.50 -3.45 -20.68
N PRO A 198 9.51 -3.83 -21.95
CA PRO A 198 9.69 -2.89 -23.05
C PRO A 198 8.57 -1.85 -23.10
N GLU A 199 8.87 -0.69 -23.69
CA GLU A 199 7.86 0.35 -23.96
C GLU A 199 6.71 -0.23 -24.77
N LYS A 200 5.48 0.08 -24.38
CA LYS A 200 4.27 -0.40 -25.04
C LYS A 200 3.23 0.71 -25.07
N ASP A 201 2.68 0.96 -26.24
CA ASP A 201 1.61 1.94 -26.43
C ASP A 201 0.32 1.52 -25.70
N GLU A 202 0.03 0.23 -25.68
CA GLU A 202 -1.12 -0.33 -24.97
C GLU A 202 -0.82 -1.72 -24.41
N ILE A 203 -1.11 -1.91 -23.12
CA ILE A 203 -1.18 -3.23 -22.48
C ILE A 203 -2.61 -3.40 -21.99
N PHE A 204 -3.25 -4.48 -22.42
CA PHE A 204 -4.54 -4.91 -21.89
C PHE A 204 -4.36 -6.13 -21.00
N ILE A 205 -4.88 -6.04 -19.78
CA ILE A 205 -4.96 -7.14 -18.82
C ILE A 205 -6.44 -7.47 -18.64
N ASP A 206 -6.83 -8.66 -19.09
CA ASP A 206 -8.23 -9.15 -18.99
C ASP A 206 -8.75 -9.06 -17.55
N LEU A 207 -7.89 -9.45 -16.59
CA LEU A 207 -8.18 -9.31 -15.18
C LEU A 207 -8.36 -7.83 -14.84
N TYR A 208 -9.55 -7.48 -14.36
CA TYR A 208 -10.00 -6.12 -14.03
C TYR A 208 -10.09 -5.15 -15.21
N SER A 209 -10.00 -5.63 -16.46
CA SER A 209 -10.04 -4.81 -17.67
C SER A 209 -9.06 -3.64 -17.63
N ILE A 210 -7.84 -3.88 -17.12
CA ILE A 210 -6.84 -2.84 -16.99
C ILE A 210 -6.29 -2.52 -18.38
N LYS A 211 -6.35 -1.23 -18.74
CA LYS A 211 -5.64 -0.66 -19.89
C LYS A 211 -4.51 0.22 -19.37
N SER A 212 -3.29 0.00 -19.84
CA SER A 212 -2.14 0.77 -19.42
C SER A 212 -1.21 1.04 -20.60
N THR A 213 -0.58 2.20 -20.56
CA THR A 213 0.49 2.59 -21.50
C THR A 213 1.80 2.64 -20.72
N ILE A 214 2.85 1.98 -21.22
CA ILE A 214 4.18 2.06 -20.65
C ILE A 214 5.00 3.04 -21.46
N ASN A 215 5.18 4.24 -20.93
CA ASN A 215 5.88 5.35 -21.55
C ASN A 215 7.02 5.85 -20.63
N TYR A 216 8.24 5.45 -20.95
CA TYR A 216 9.41 5.79 -20.14
C TYR A 216 9.83 7.24 -20.26
N LYS A 217 9.64 7.89 -21.44
CA LYS A 217 9.93 9.33 -21.60
C LYS A 217 9.08 10.18 -20.64
N TYR A 218 7.79 9.80 -20.51
CA TYR A 218 6.91 10.45 -19.56
C TYR A 218 7.35 10.23 -18.11
N LEU A 219 7.72 8.99 -17.78
CA LEU A 219 8.17 8.61 -16.42
C LEU A 219 9.46 9.34 -16.01
N GLU A 220 10.43 9.40 -16.93
CA GLU A 220 11.70 10.13 -16.73
C GLU A 220 11.47 11.63 -16.56
N LYS A 221 10.59 12.23 -17.36
CA LYS A 221 10.20 13.61 -17.21
C LYS A 221 9.63 13.86 -15.79
N MET A 222 8.66 13.05 -15.36
CA MET A 222 8.12 13.18 -14.01
C MET A 222 9.21 13.03 -12.93
N ALA A 223 10.17 12.12 -13.10
CA ALA A 223 11.27 11.91 -12.15
C ALA A 223 12.27 13.07 -12.15
N CYS A 224 12.39 13.84 -13.23
CA CYS A 224 13.23 15.05 -13.26
C CYS A 224 12.59 16.21 -12.51
N ASP A 225 11.26 16.27 -12.49
CA ASP A 225 10.48 17.38 -11.91
C ASP A 225 10.36 17.30 -10.37
N ILE A 226 10.96 16.29 -9.70
CA ILE A 226 10.95 16.09 -8.23
C ILE A 226 12.34 16.17 -7.60
#